data_f433837a00010d520a80bcfb6bdc4c06
#
_entry.id   f433837a00010d520a80bcfb6bdc4c06
#
_cell.length_a   1.000
_cell.length_b   1.000
_cell.length_c   1.000
_cell.angle_alpha   90.00
_cell.angle_beta   90.00
_cell.angle_gamma   90.00
#
_symmetry.space_group_name_H-M   'P 1'
#
loop_
_entity.id
_entity.type
_entity.pdbx_description
1 polymer ?
#
loop_
_entity_poly.entity_id
_entity_poly.type
_entity_poly.pdbx_seq_one_letter_code
_entity_poly.pdbx_strand_id
1 'polypeptide(L)'
;RTLVSALKHPNMFWRLMAQRKLVQQKRIDAIPLLIELARDGGVDDIGLNLGVIHALWTLHGLGQVTDSNPEALTVAEQAVRHQSAAVRKNAVRVLPKTSNSTTLLSGLLDEKDPNTLRHILLSLSTLPKYDSLGEKIYSTRDRIPSGEGLSAPYQLALIRHGSILVETLISQLPSRDR
;
A
#
# COMPACT_ATOMS: atom_id res chain seq x y z
N ARG A 1 5.24 -14.44 22.91
CA ARG A 1 4.01 -14.97 22.28
C ARG A 1 2.78 -14.12 22.66
N THR A 2 2.59 -13.78 23.93
CA THR A 2 1.38 -13.11 24.42
C THR A 2 1.08 -11.74 23.76
N LEU A 3 2.09 -10.91 23.47
CA LEU A 3 1.85 -9.62 22.81
C LEU A 3 1.49 -9.78 21.34
N VAL A 4 2.10 -10.71 20.61
CA VAL A 4 1.76 -10.97 19.20
C VAL A 4 0.34 -11.54 19.11
N SER A 5 -0.05 -12.48 19.99
CA SER A 5 -1.42 -13.00 19.98
C SER A 5 -2.47 -11.92 20.30
N ALA A 6 -2.11 -10.91 21.10
CA ALA A 6 -2.99 -9.78 21.39
C ALA A 6 -3.26 -8.86 20.19
N LEU A 7 -2.47 -8.94 19.10
CA LEU A 7 -2.75 -8.24 17.85
C LEU A 7 -4.02 -8.76 17.12
N LYS A 8 -4.51 -9.96 17.49
CA LYS A 8 -5.78 -10.53 17.02
C LYS A 8 -6.96 -10.28 17.96
N HIS A 9 -6.75 -9.56 19.08
CA HIS A 9 -7.77 -9.40 20.09
C HIS A 9 -9.01 -8.67 19.53
N PRO A 10 -10.26 -9.08 19.82
CA PRO A 10 -11.47 -8.43 19.31
C PRO A 10 -11.57 -6.95 19.70
N ASN A 11 -11.12 -6.60 20.89
CA ASN A 11 -11.11 -5.21 21.34
C ASN A 11 -9.89 -4.46 20.78
N MET A 12 -10.16 -3.35 20.07
CA MET A 12 -9.14 -2.50 19.44
C MET A 12 -8.11 -1.94 20.43
N PHE A 13 -8.52 -1.60 21.65
CA PHE A 13 -7.62 -1.08 22.68
C PHE A 13 -6.44 -2.04 22.92
N TRP A 14 -6.72 -3.34 23.09
CA TRP A 14 -5.67 -4.33 23.35
C TRP A 14 -4.77 -4.54 22.13
N ARG A 15 -5.31 -4.50 20.91
CA ARG A 15 -4.49 -4.57 19.69
C ARG A 15 -3.52 -3.39 19.59
N LEU A 16 -4.01 -2.17 19.81
CA LEU A 16 -3.18 -0.95 19.77
C LEU A 16 -2.13 -0.95 20.89
N MET A 17 -2.49 -1.37 22.10
CA MET A 17 -1.54 -1.47 23.22
C MET A 17 -0.45 -2.52 22.97
N ALA A 18 -0.81 -3.66 22.39
CA ALA A 18 0.14 -4.69 22.03
C ALA A 18 1.12 -4.20 20.95
N GLN A 19 0.60 -3.61 19.86
CA GLN A 19 1.40 -3.01 18.80
C GLN A 19 2.34 -1.95 19.34
N ARG A 20 1.82 -1.00 20.13
CA ARG A 20 2.62 0.07 20.76
C ARG A 20 3.75 -0.50 21.61
N LYS A 21 3.46 -1.48 22.47
CA LYS A 21 4.47 -2.12 23.34
C LYS A 21 5.55 -2.84 22.52
N LEU A 22 5.17 -3.60 21.49
CA LEU A 22 6.10 -4.27 20.61
C LEU A 22 7.09 -3.30 19.96
N VAL A 23 6.59 -2.17 19.45
CA VAL A 23 7.40 -1.15 18.78
C VAL A 23 8.25 -0.37 19.78
N GLN A 24 7.66 0.15 20.87
CA GLN A 24 8.38 0.97 21.86
C GLN A 24 9.50 0.19 22.58
N GLN A 25 9.27 -1.09 22.86
CA GLN A 25 10.25 -1.96 23.50
C GLN A 25 11.23 -2.59 22.50
N LYS A 26 11.14 -2.24 21.21
CA LYS A 26 11.98 -2.78 20.12
C LYS A 26 12.07 -4.31 20.16
N ARG A 27 10.89 -4.98 20.25
CA ARG A 27 10.81 -6.44 20.39
C ARG A 27 11.18 -7.16 19.09
N ILE A 28 12.47 -7.14 18.76
CA ILE A 28 13.04 -7.81 17.58
C ILE A 28 12.83 -9.33 17.65
N ASP A 29 12.82 -9.89 18.86
CA ASP A 29 12.51 -11.31 19.11
C ASP A 29 11.11 -11.73 18.66
N ALA A 30 10.19 -10.79 18.47
CA ALA A 30 8.83 -11.04 17.97
C ALA A 30 8.73 -11.10 16.44
N ILE A 31 9.75 -10.69 15.68
CA ILE A 31 9.71 -10.58 14.20
C ILE A 31 9.25 -11.89 13.55
N PRO A 32 9.78 -13.08 13.87
CA PRO A 32 9.33 -14.31 13.21
C PRO A 32 7.82 -14.58 13.40
N LEU A 33 7.29 -14.31 14.61
CA LEU A 33 5.87 -14.48 14.89
C LEU A 33 5.01 -13.41 14.22
N LEU A 34 5.53 -12.20 14.02
CA LEU A 34 4.84 -11.13 13.29
C LEU A 34 4.76 -11.46 11.79
N ILE A 35 5.82 -12.02 11.22
CA ILE A 35 5.86 -12.49 9.83
C ILE A 35 4.86 -13.63 9.64
N GLU A 36 4.86 -14.60 10.54
CA GLU A 36 3.89 -15.69 10.54
C GLU A 36 2.44 -15.17 10.58
N LEU A 37 2.16 -14.23 11.49
CA LEU A 37 0.84 -13.59 11.57
C LEU A 37 0.48 -12.81 10.31
N ALA A 38 1.42 -12.11 9.70
CA ALA A 38 1.19 -11.32 8.49
C ALA A 38 0.95 -12.18 7.23
N ARG A 39 1.31 -13.47 7.26
CA ARG A 39 1.01 -14.45 6.19
C ARG A 39 -0.41 -15.02 6.25
N ASP A 40 -1.16 -14.75 7.30
CA ASP A 40 -2.53 -15.26 7.44
C ASP A 40 -3.43 -14.69 6.33
N GLY A 41 -3.82 -15.55 5.39
CA GLY A 41 -4.68 -15.19 4.25
C GLY A 41 -6.18 -15.14 4.58
N GLY A 42 -6.59 -15.56 5.79
CA GLY A 42 -7.99 -15.62 6.20
C GLY A 42 -8.65 -14.25 6.37
N VAL A 43 -9.97 -14.26 6.47
CA VAL A 43 -10.80 -13.10 6.83
C VAL A 43 -11.91 -13.56 7.78
N ASP A 44 -12.42 -12.62 8.57
CA ASP A 44 -13.61 -12.82 9.39
C ASP A 44 -14.92 -12.70 8.55
N ASP A 45 -16.08 -12.84 9.20
CA ASP A 45 -17.40 -12.83 8.56
C ASP A 45 -17.74 -11.51 7.83
N ILE A 46 -17.01 -10.43 8.11
CA ILE A 46 -17.17 -9.13 7.43
C ILE A 46 -16.00 -8.78 6.49
N GLY A 47 -15.16 -9.76 6.18
CA GLY A 47 -14.06 -9.61 5.22
C GLY A 47 -12.82 -8.90 5.77
N LEU A 48 -12.60 -8.87 7.09
CA LEU A 48 -11.43 -8.25 7.73
C LEU A 48 -10.43 -9.28 8.22
N ASN A 49 -9.16 -8.88 8.29
CA ASN A 49 -8.12 -9.55 9.08
C ASN A 49 -7.32 -8.51 9.87
N LEU A 50 -7.81 -8.22 11.06
CA LEU A 50 -7.22 -7.21 11.93
C LEU A 50 -5.82 -7.61 12.43
N GLY A 51 -5.59 -8.91 12.62
CA GLY A 51 -4.29 -9.45 13.04
C GLY A 51 -3.20 -9.13 12.04
N VAL A 52 -3.45 -9.37 10.75
CA VAL A 52 -2.51 -9.05 9.65
C VAL A 52 -2.23 -7.56 9.58
N ILE A 53 -3.26 -6.72 9.68
CA ILE A 53 -3.09 -5.26 9.66
C ILE A 53 -2.13 -4.82 10.77
N HIS A 54 -2.37 -5.26 12.02
CA HIS A 54 -1.52 -4.89 13.15
C HIS A 54 -0.12 -5.49 13.07
N ALA A 55 0.04 -6.70 12.51
CA ALA A 55 1.35 -7.31 12.28
C ALA A 55 2.18 -6.50 11.27
N LEU A 56 1.60 -6.10 10.13
CA LEU A 56 2.24 -5.26 9.12
C LEU A 56 2.69 -3.92 9.70
N TRP A 57 1.83 -3.23 10.45
CA TRP A 57 2.19 -1.97 11.10
C TRP A 57 3.23 -2.14 12.21
N THR A 58 3.24 -3.29 12.90
CA THR A 58 4.26 -3.59 13.91
C THR A 58 5.62 -3.81 13.24
N LEU A 59 5.69 -4.62 12.17
CA LEU A 59 6.90 -4.82 11.37
C LEU A 59 7.43 -3.50 10.81
N HIS A 60 6.55 -2.65 10.26
CA HIS A 60 6.91 -1.33 9.78
C HIS A 60 7.44 -0.43 10.91
N GLY A 61 6.76 -0.38 12.06
CA GLY A 61 7.19 0.40 13.22
C GLY A 61 8.49 -0.08 13.85
N LEU A 62 8.84 -1.35 13.68
CA LEU A 62 10.15 -1.92 14.06
C LEU A 62 11.24 -1.68 12.99
N GLY A 63 10.91 -1.03 11.86
CA GLY A 63 11.85 -0.79 10.77
C GLY A 63 12.22 -2.05 9.98
N GLN A 64 11.36 -3.07 9.97
CA GLN A 64 11.69 -4.37 9.37
C GLN A 64 11.20 -4.54 7.93
N VAL A 65 10.29 -3.68 7.44
CA VAL A 65 9.83 -3.73 6.05
C VAL A 65 10.84 -3.03 5.16
N THR A 66 11.97 -3.68 4.93
CA THR A 66 13.13 -3.14 4.21
C THR A 66 13.90 -4.25 3.48
N ASP A 67 14.77 -3.89 2.55
CA ASP A 67 15.65 -4.84 1.83
C ASP A 67 16.59 -5.61 2.79
N SER A 68 16.89 -5.05 3.96
CA SER A 68 17.70 -5.72 4.99
C SER A 68 16.97 -6.88 5.68
N ASN A 69 15.66 -6.96 5.57
CA ASN A 69 14.86 -8.09 6.02
C ASN A 69 13.92 -8.55 4.89
N PRO A 70 14.44 -9.35 3.94
CA PRO A 70 13.70 -9.76 2.76
C PRO A 70 12.41 -10.53 3.08
N GLU A 71 12.37 -11.27 4.18
CA GLU A 71 11.20 -12.05 4.57
C GLU A 71 10.04 -11.13 5.01
N ALA A 72 10.31 -10.12 5.82
CA ALA A 72 9.31 -9.14 6.23
C ALA A 72 8.86 -8.26 5.06
N LEU A 73 9.77 -7.90 4.15
CA LEU A 73 9.45 -7.17 2.92
C LEU A 73 8.52 -8.00 2.03
N THR A 74 8.89 -9.26 1.74
CA THR A 74 8.10 -10.17 0.90
C THR A 74 6.67 -10.34 1.44
N VAL A 75 6.51 -10.49 2.74
CA VAL A 75 5.18 -10.60 3.37
C VAL A 75 4.36 -9.33 3.17
N ALA A 76 4.95 -8.15 3.28
CA ALA A 76 4.26 -6.89 3.03
C ALA A 76 3.88 -6.73 1.54
N GLU A 77 4.77 -7.15 0.62
CA GLU A 77 4.51 -7.15 -0.82
C GLU A 77 3.41 -8.14 -1.22
N GLN A 78 3.34 -9.30 -0.58
CA GLN A 78 2.27 -10.28 -0.82
C GLN A 78 0.93 -9.77 -0.30
N ALA A 79 0.91 -9.08 0.85
CA ALA A 79 -0.28 -8.56 1.49
C ALA A 79 -1.03 -7.49 0.65
N VAL A 80 -0.39 -6.87 -0.37
CA VAL A 80 -1.09 -5.96 -1.31
C VAL A 80 -2.11 -6.68 -2.21
N ARG A 81 -2.09 -8.02 -2.23
CA ARG A 81 -3.04 -8.86 -2.97
C ARG A 81 -3.95 -9.68 -2.04
N HIS A 82 -3.94 -9.37 -0.75
CA HIS A 82 -4.79 -10.08 0.22
C HIS A 82 -6.27 -9.93 -0.14
N GLN A 83 -7.10 -10.96 0.18
CA GLN A 83 -8.54 -10.92 -0.09
C GLN A 83 -9.26 -9.75 0.63
N SER A 84 -8.82 -9.35 1.84
CA SER A 84 -9.33 -8.18 2.55
C SER A 84 -8.83 -6.87 1.94
N ALA A 85 -9.73 -6.00 1.47
CA ALA A 85 -9.38 -4.66 1.01
C ALA A 85 -8.71 -3.83 2.12
N ALA A 86 -9.13 -3.99 3.37
CA ALA A 86 -8.52 -3.32 4.51
C ALA A 86 -7.05 -3.74 4.70
N VAL A 87 -6.70 -5.01 4.49
CA VAL A 87 -5.30 -5.48 4.52
C VAL A 87 -4.54 -4.91 3.34
N ARG A 88 -5.05 -5.01 2.10
CA ARG A 88 -4.39 -4.45 0.90
C ARG A 88 -4.06 -2.98 1.07
N LYS A 89 -5.03 -2.18 1.52
CA LYS A 89 -4.83 -0.76 1.81
C LYS A 89 -3.69 -0.50 2.80
N ASN A 90 -3.64 -1.25 3.89
CA ASN A 90 -2.60 -1.07 4.91
C ASN A 90 -1.24 -1.60 4.44
N ALA A 91 -1.21 -2.69 3.67
CA ALA A 91 0.00 -3.20 3.04
C ALA A 91 0.65 -2.15 2.11
N VAL A 92 -0.14 -1.52 1.22
CA VAL A 92 0.34 -0.41 0.36
C VAL A 92 1.02 0.69 1.18
N ARG A 93 0.49 1.01 2.36
CA ARG A 93 0.99 2.11 3.22
C ARG A 93 2.29 1.79 3.95
N VAL A 94 2.59 0.53 4.19
CA VAL A 94 3.81 0.11 4.91
C VAL A 94 4.97 -0.22 3.97
N LEU A 95 4.75 -0.29 2.65
CA LEU A 95 5.81 -0.54 1.68
C LEU A 95 6.89 0.54 1.73
N PRO A 96 8.17 0.18 1.54
CA PRO A 96 9.26 1.13 1.46
C PRO A 96 9.18 1.97 0.18
N LYS A 97 9.77 3.17 0.21
CA LYS A 97 9.76 4.09 -0.95
C LYS A 97 10.87 3.74 -1.95
N THR A 98 10.71 2.63 -2.63
CA THR A 98 11.69 2.08 -3.60
C THR A 98 11.08 1.99 -5.00
N SER A 99 11.95 1.81 -6.01
CA SER A 99 11.53 1.55 -7.40
C SER A 99 10.78 0.22 -7.52
N ASN A 100 11.12 -0.78 -6.70
CA ASN A 100 10.39 -2.05 -6.63
C ASN A 100 8.94 -1.83 -6.18
N SER A 101 8.72 -0.99 -5.16
CA SER A 101 7.38 -0.60 -4.73
C SER A 101 6.61 0.14 -5.83
N THR A 102 7.28 1.02 -6.62
CA THR A 102 6.65 1.67 -7.77
C THR A 102 6.17 0.63 -8.80
N THR A 103 7.03 -0.31 -9.16
CA THR A 103 6.72 -1.38 -10.12
C THR A 103 5.59 -2.26 -9.61
N LEU A 104 5.63 -2.68 -8.35
CA LEU A 104 4.60 -3.50 -7.71
C LEU A 104 3.23 -2.80 -7.75
N LEU A 105 3.16 -1.54 -7.30
CA LEU A 105 1.91 -0.78 -7.24
C LEU A 105 1.38 -0.40 -8.61
N SER A 106 2.26 -0.21 -9.60
CA SER A 106 1.84 -0.01 -10.99
C SER A 106 1.05 -1.19 -11.57
N GLY A 107 1.29 -2.40 -11.05
CA GLY A 107 0.54 -3.62 -11.40
C GLY A 107 -0.82 -3.75 -10.72
N LEU A 108 -1.22 -2.79 -9.86
CA LEU A 108 -2.44 -2.84 -9.05
C LEU A 108 -3.41 -1.69 -9.35
N LEU A 109 -3.23 -1.00 -10.47
CA LEU A 109 -4.11 0.11 -10.87
C LEU A 109 -5.53 -0.35 -11.28
N ASP A 110 -5.77 -1.64 -11.39
CA ASP A 110 -7.09 -2.25 -11.60
C ASP A 110 -7.85 -2.58 -10.30
N GLU A 111 -7.31 -2.18 -9.14
CA GLU A 111 -7.94 -2.35 -7.82
C GLU A 111 -9.40 -1.90 -7.84
N LYS A 112 -10.28 -2.73 -7.25
CA LYS A 112 -11.74 -2.51 -7.24
C LYS A 112 -12.20 -1.71 -6.02
N ASP A 113 -11.51 -1.86 -4.89
CA ASP A 113 -11.84 -1.09 -3.69
C ASP A 113 -11.33 0.35 -3.82
N PRO A 114 -12.23 1.36 -3.78
CA PRO A 114 -11.85 2.75 -4.03
C PRO A 114 -10.89 3.30 -2.96
N ASN A 115 -10.99 2.83 -1.71
CA ASN A 115 -10.08 3.25 -0.65
C ASN A 115 -8.68 2.69 -0.86
N THR A 116 -8.56 1.45 -1.29
CA THR A 116 -7.28 0.83 -1.62
C THR A 116 -6.66 1.50 -2.85
N LEU A 117 -7.44 1.71 -3.92
CA LEU A 117 -6.99 2.45 -5.11
C LEU A 117 -6.49 3.85 -4.76
N ARG A 118 -7.21 4.57 -3.90
CA ARG A 118 -6.79 5.89 -3.40
C ARG A 118 -5.40 5.83 -2.77
N HIS A 119 -5.13 4.82 -1.94
CA HIS A 119 -3.81 4.67 -1.28
C HIS A 119 -2.71 4.24 -2.26
N ILE A 120 -3.04 3.44 -3.28
CA ILE A 120 -2.11 3.12 -4.38
C ILE A 120 -1.69 4.41 -5.09
N LEU A 121 -2.64 5.24 -5.52
CA LEU A 121 -2.39 6.51 -6.21
C LEU A 121 -1.59 7.49 -5.32
N LEU A 122 -1.95 7.62 -4.03
CA LEU A 122 -1.20 8.45 -3.07
C LEU A 122 0.23 7.94 -2.87
N SER A 123 0.44 6.63 -2.80
CA SER A 123 1.78 6.06 -2.69
C SER A 123 2.58 6.33 -3.96
N LEU A 124 2.01 6.08 -5.14
CA LEU A 124 2.66 6.36 -6.43
C LEU A 124 3.08 7.83 -6.55
N SER A 125 2.29 8.79 -6.04
CA SER A 125 2.64 10.22 -6.10
C SER A 125 3.92 10.58 -5.34
N THR A 126 4.39 9.73 -4.42
CA THR A 126 5.58 9.95 -3.59
C THR A 126 6.72 8.97 -3.83
N LEU A 127 6.47 7.94 -4.63
CA LEU A 127 7.46 6.92 -4.99
C LEU A 127 8.43 7.42 -6.08
N PRO A 128 9.56 6.73 -6.30
CA PRO A 128 10.48 7.05 -7.40
C PRO A 128 9.75 7.14 -8.73
N LYS A 129 10.14 8.14 -9.54
CA LYS A 129 9.54 8.41 -10.84
C LYS A 129 9.76 7.25 -11.80
N TYR A 130 8.73 6.93 -12.58
CA TYR A 130 8.76 5.93 -13.63
C TYR A 130 7.93 6.44 -14.82
N ASP A 131 8.61 6.96 -15.84
CA ASP A 131 7.98 7.75 -16.91
C ASP A 131 6.93 6.98 -17.73
N SER A 132 7.14 5.67 -17.96
CA SER A 132 6.15 4.83 -18.67
C SER A 132 4.86 4.57 -17.86
N LEU A 133 4.81 4.96 -16.58
CA LEU A 133 3.64 4.76 -15.75
C LEU A 133 2.54 5.80 -16.00
N GLY A 134 2.88 6.95 -16.58
CA GLY A 134 1.92 8.03 -16.86
C GLY A 134 0.73 7.58 -17.70
N GLU A 135 0.97 6.88 -18.79
CA GLU A 135 -0.08 6.33 -19.67
C GLU A 135 -0.99 5.35 -18.93
N LYS A 136 -0.38 4.49 -18.12
CA LYS A 136 -1.11 3.49 -17.33
C LYS A 136 -1.97 4.14 -16.24
N ILE A 137 -1.50 5.20 -15.60
CA ILE A 137 -2.32 5.99 -14.66
C ILE A 137 -3.44 6.68 -15.44
N TYR A 138 -3.12 7.30 -16.59
CA TYR A 138 -4.11 8.01 -17.41
C TYR A 138 -5.24 7.09 -17.89
N SER A 139 -4.94 5.84 -18.23
CA SER A 139 -5.96 4.86 -18.63
C SER A 139 -6.97 4.51 -17.52
N THR A 140 -6.67 4.86 -16.26
CA THR A 140 -7.62 4.65 -15.14
C THR A 140 -8.63 5.78 -14.97
N ARG A 141 -8.54 6.88 -15.75
CA ARG A 141 -9.33 8.11 -15.56
C ARG A 141 -10.82 7.89 -15.51
N ASP A 142 -11.35 7.00 -16.38
CA ASP A 142 -12.79 6.73 -16.49
C ASP A 142 -13.34 5.94 -15.27
N ARG A 143 -12.44 5.40 -14.46
CA ARG A 143 -12.75 4.69 -13.22
C ARG A 143 -12.63 5.57 -11.98
N ILE A 144 -12.28 6.85 -12.16
CA ILE A 144 -12.12 7.82 -11.07
C ILE A 144 -13.43 8.59 -10.93
N PRO A 145 -14.34 8.23 -10.01
CA PRO A 145 -15.61 8.95 -9.85
C PRO A 145 -15.35 10.39 -9.40
N SER A 146 -16.11 11.30 -9.99
CA SER A 146 -16.13 12.70 -9.53
C SER A 146 -16.72 12.73 -8.11
N GLY A 147 -15.95 13.17 -7.12
CA GLY A 147 -16.41 13.39 -5.76
C GLY A 147 -16.01 12.36 -4.71
N GLU A 148 -15.46 11.21 -5.07
CA GLU A 148 -15.05 10.17 -4.08
C GLU A 148 -13.64 10.35 -3.50
N GLY A 149 -13.06 11.55 -3.58
CA GLY A 149 -11.72 11.81 -3.03
C GLY A 149 -10.57 11.10 -3.76
N LEU A 150 -10.82 10.56 -4.96
CA LEU A 150 -9.82 9.93 -5.84
C LEU A 150 -9.18 10.92 -6.80
N SER A 151 -9.85 12.02 -7.13
CA SER A 151 -9.39 13.01 -8.11
C SER A 151 -8.01 13.58 -7.75
N ALA A 152 -7.82 14.07 -6.52
CA ALA A 152 -6.52 14.63 -6.11
C ALA A 152 -5.40 13.58 -6.06
N PRO A 153 -5.58 12.38 -5.48
CA PRO A 153 -4.58 11.31 -5.56
C PRO A 153 -4.21 10.94 -7.00
N TYR A 154 -5.18 10.85 -7.88
CA TYR A 154 -4.97 10.58 -9.30
C TYR A 154 -4.13 11.66 -9.96
N GLN A 155 -4.49 12.93 -9.78
CA GLN A 155 -3.75 14.06 -10.34
C GLN A 155 -2.30 14.10 -9.85
N LEU A 156 -2.08 13.89 -8.54
CA LEU A 156 -0.73 13.86 -7.96
C LEU A 156 0.13 12.72 -8.54
N ALA A 157 -0.44 11.54 -8.69
CA ALA A 157 0.26 10.42 -9.31
C ALA A 157 0.56 10.69 -10.79
N LEU A 158 -0.37 11.28 -11.51
CA LEU A 158 -0.19 11.65 -12.92
C LEU A 158 0.88 12.75 -13.08
N ILE A 159 0.89 13.77 -12.24
CA ILE A 159 1.94 14.80 -12.23
C ILE A 159 3.32 14.16 -11.99
N ARG A 160 3.40 13.19 -11.08
CA ARG A 160 4.67 12.52 -10.76
C ARG A 160 5.24 11.71 -11.91
N HIS A 161 4.38 11.01 -12.67
CA HIS A 161 4.79 9.99 -13.64
C HIS A 161 4.42 10.32 -15.11
N GLY A 162 3.74 11.43 -15.35
CA GLY A 162 3.08 11.71 -16.63
C GLY A 162 3.84 12.65 -17.57
N SER A 163 5.12 12.96 -17.33
CA SER A 163 5.85 13.92 -18.19
C SER A 163 5.86 13.54 -19.68
N ILE A 164 6.18 12.29 -20.00
CA ILE A 164 6.19 11.79 -21.39
C ILE A 164 4.76 11.81 -21.97
N LEU A 165 3.76 11.44 -21.20
CA LEU A 165 2.36 11.49 -21.62
C LEU A 165 1.95 12.92 -22.02
N VAL A 166 2.31 13.93 -21.22
CA VAL A 166 2.00 15.33 -21.50
C VAL A 166 2.66 15.77 -22.81
N GLU A 167 3.94 15.45 -23.02
CA GLU A 167 4.64 15.72 -24.29
C GLU A 167 3.96 15.05 -25.47
N THR A 168 3.56 13.78 -25.32
CA THR A 168 2.85 13.04 -26.37
C THR A 168 1.50 13.69 -26.69
N LEU A 169 0.71 14.04 -25.70
CA LEU A 169 -0.59 14.71 -25.88
C LEU A 169 -0.42 16.08 -26.56
N ILE A 170 0.57 16.87 -26.14
CA ILE A 170 0.88 18.17 -26.78
C ILE A 170 1.28 17.98 -28.25
N SER A 171 2.06 16.95 -28.55
CA SER A 171 2.48 16.68 -29.94
C SER A 171 1.32 16.32 -30.87
N GLN A 172 0.23 15.79 -30.33
CA GLN A 172 -0.99 15.42 -31.05
C GLN A 172 -1.96 16.59 -31.26
N LEU A 173 -1.75 17.73 -30.59
CA LEU A 173 -2.58 18.90 -30.79
C LEU A 173 -2.36 19.52 -32.19
N PRO A 174 -3.40 20.08 -32.83
CA PRO A 174 -3.30 20.85 -34.05
C PRO A 174 -2.28 22.00 -33.88
N SER A 175 -1.57 22.34 -34.97
CA SER A 175 -0.50 23.34 -34.93
C SER A 175 -0.89 24.73 -34.42
N ARG A 176 -2.20 25.05 -34.35
CA ARG A 176 -2.72 26.30 -33.83
C ARG A 176 -2.85 26.33 -32.29
N ASP A 177 -2.78 25.16 -31.64
CA ASP A 177 -3.01 24.99 -30.20
C ASP A 177 -1.73 24.57 -29.45
N ARG A 178 -0.58 24.56 -30.14
CA ARG A 178 0.75 24.23 -29.57
C ARG A 178 1.45 25.44 -28.96
#